data_b5366eafeb76ced7e00e900d388b9ecd
#
_entry.id   b5366eafeb76ced7e00e900d388b9ecd
#
_cell.length_a   1.000
_cell.length_b   1.000
_cell.length_c   1.000
_cell.angle_alpha   90.00
_cell.angle_beta   90.00
_cell.angle_gamma   90.00
#
_symmetry.space_group_name_H-M   'P 1'
#
loop_
_entity.id
_entity.type
_entity.pdbx_description
1 polymer ?
#
loop_
_entity_poly.entity_id
_entity_poly.type
_entity_poly.pdbx_seq_one_letter_code
_entity_poly.pdbx_strand_id
1 'polypeptide(L)'
;MSPSLSSWTRGLVVPLLLTLSFGAPALAQEAPLPPQAQTALSRIDTLRTQGDFRAALARADSMQQHHPDAIELLWRRALLLSDIGRRLDDKDSTIAYHRRALRVADAARAADSTHARAHLVTALAAGRLTLHVGASKRVRHSRAVKRHSDRALALDSTLAPAYHLRGRWYREVADIGFFKRTLVRTFYGGLPDASFSAAVDDFQRAITLESKPYNHLELAKTYLKMDREDDARAQLRRTLNTSGSPFEGEHKREARALLSDLE
;
A
#
# COMPACT_ATOMS: atom_id res chain seq x y z
N MET A 1 30.82 78.21 45.66
CA MET A 1 29.37 78.03 45.93
C MET A 1 28.90 76.91 44.99
N SER A 2 28.73 75.73 45.56
CA SER A 2 28.30 74.54 44.83
C SER A 2 26.81 74.40 44.83
N PRO A 3 26.22 73.74 43.78
CA PRO A 3 24.98 73.02 44.00
C PRO A 3 25.10 71.54 43.66
N SER A 4 24.36 70.85 44.44
CA SER A 4 24.14 69.44 44.69
C SER A 4 23.78 68.59 43.49
N LEU A 5 24.34 67.38 43.45
CA LEU A 5 24.01 66.25 42.59
C LEU A 5 22.73 65.59 43.06
N SER A 6 21.71 65.49 42.21
CA SER A 6 20.50 64.68 42.38
C SER A 6 20.70 63.29 41.74
N SER A 7 20.54 62.24 42.56
CA SER A 7 20.62 60.86 42.23
C SER A 7 19.42 60.38 41.37
N TRP A 8 19.70 59.83 40.20
CA TRP A 8 18.71 59.11 39.37
C TRP A 8 18.81 57.61 39.66
N THR A 9 17.83 57.09 40.38
CA THR A 9 17.62 55.63 40.49
C THR A 9 17.03 55.09 39.19
N ARG A 10 17.84 54.33 38.47
CA ARG A 10 17.36 53.54 37.31
C ARG A 10 16.66 52.27 37.84
N GLY A 11 15.34 52.23 37.73
CA GLY A 11 14.55 51.03 37.93
C GLY A 11 14.81 50.03 36.82
N LEU A 12 15.35 48.85 37.13
CA LEU A 12 15.46 47.70 36.27
C LEU A 12 14.07 47.08 36.07
N VAL A 13 13.47 47.28 34.91
CA VAL A 13 12.29 46.52 34.46
C VAL A 13 12.79 45.20 33.85
N VAL A 14 12.62 44.13 34.58
CA VAL A 14 12.87 42.74 34.09
C VAL A 14 11.63 42.32 33.34
N PRO A 15 11.71 42.05 32.01
CA PRO A 15 10.56 41.49 31.29
C PRO A 15 10.38 40.02 31.67
N LEU A 16 9.25 39.70 32.27
CA LEU A 16 8.81 38.33 32.52
C LEU A 16 8.43 37.70 31.19
N LEU A 17 9.33 36.93 30.58
CA LEU A 17 9.05 36.11 29.40
C LEU A 17 8.20 34.91 29.85
N LEU A 18 6.88 35.01 29.64
CA LEU A 18 5.97 33.87 29.72
C LEU A 18 6.24 32.95 28.50
N THR A 19 6.99 31.91 28.68
CA THR A 19 7.13 30.82 27.72
C THR A 19 5.84 29.99 27.73
N LEU A 20 4.93 30.26 26.80
CA LEU A 20 3.82 29.37 26.50
C LEU A 20 4.40 28.09 25.84
N SER A 21 4.59 27.07 26.64
CA SER A 21 4.87 25.71 26.14
C SER A 21 3.60 25.17 25.47
N PHE A 22 3.49 25.32 24.17
CA PHE A 22 2.53 24.54 23.37
C PHE A 22 3.02 23.08 23.42
N GLY A 23 2.49 22.33 24.39
CA GLY A 23 2.59 20.89 24.37
C GLY A 23 1.91 20.39 23.07
N ALA A 24 2.67 19.85 22.13
CA ALA A 24 2.09 19.10 21.03
C ALA A 24 1.20 18.02 21.63
N PRO A 25 -0.04 17.81 21.11
CA PRO A 25 -0.87 16.72 21.58
C PRO A 25 -0.08 15.42 21.36
N ALA A 26 0.23 14.73 22.45
CA ALA A 26 0.75 13.38 22.38
C ALA A 26 -0.27 12.57 21.57
N LEU A 27 0.14 12.05 20.41
CA LEU A 27 -0.67 11.09 19.67
C LEU A 27 -0.95 9.96 20.64
N ALA A 28 -2.19 9.85 21.08
CA ALA A 28 -2.62 8.78 21.97
C ALA A 28 -2.34 7.46 21.24
N GLN A 29 -1.32 6.76 21.71
CA GLN A 29 -1.01 5.43 21.22
C GLN A 29 -2.21 4.55 21.55
N GLU A 30 -2.91 4.08 20.55
CA GLU A 30 -4.10 3.24 20.72
C GLU A 30 -3.73 2.05 21.60
N ALA A 31 -4.49 1.83 22.68
CA ALA A 31 -4.23 0.71 23.56
C ALA A 31 -4.30 -0.61 22.78
N PRO A 32 -3.39 -1.55 23.03
CA PRO A 32 -3.38 -2.81 22.29
C PRO A 32 -4.74 -3.52 22.45
N LEU A 33 -5.25 -4.04 21.34
CA LEU A 33 -6.51 -4.78 21.33
C LEU A 33 -6.46 -5.94 22.34
N PRO A 34 -7.56 -6.22 23.06
CA PRO A 34 -7.62 -7.31 24.03
C PRO A 34 -7.31 -8.67 23.38
N PRO A 35 -6.81 -9.67 24.12
CA PRO A 35 -6.39 -10.97 23.57
C PRO A 35 -7.45 -11.67 22.71
N GLN A 36 -8.72 -11.54 23.08
CA GLN A 36 -9.84 -12.08 22.30
C GLN A 36 -9.96 -11.43 20.92
N ALA A 37 -9.73 -10.11 20.83
CA ALA A 37 -9.73 -9.40 19.56
C ALA A 37 -8.52 -9.78 18.70
N GLN A 38 -7.35 -10.01 19.29
CA GLN A 38 -6.16 -10.50 18.57
C GLN A 38 -6.39 -11.89 17.98
N THR A 39 -7.03 -12.81 18.73
CA THR A 39 -7.44 -14.14 18.23
C THR A 39 -8.42 -14.02 17.08
N ALA A 40 -9.37 -13.10 17.16
CA ALA A 40 -10.32 -12.86 16.08
C ALA A 40 -9.64 -12.28 14.81
N LEU A 41 -8.65 -11.40 14.95
CA LEU A 41 -7.83 -10.91 13.82
C LEU A 41 -7.06 -12.05 13.15
N SER A 42 -6.42 -12.91 13.93
CA SER A 42 -5.71 -14.10 13.41
C SER A 42 -6.64 -15.02 12.64
N ARG A 43 -7.88 -15.18 13.10
CA ARG A 43 -8.90 -15.97 12.38
C ARG A 43 -9.31 -15.32 11.06
N ILE A 44 -9.43 -14.00 11.01
CA ILE A 44 -9.68 -13.24 9.78
C ILE A 44 -8.53 -13.48 8.77
N ASP A 45 -7.28 -13.40 9.21
CA ASP A 45 -6.12 -13.61 8.36
C ASP A 45 -6.06 -15.07 7.84
N THR A 46 -6.42 -16.06 8.67
CA THR A 46 -6.53 -17.47 8.28
C THR A 46 -7.58 -17.68 7.19
N LEU A 47 -8.80 -17.18 7.40
CA LEU A 47 -9.89 -17.27 6.42
C LEU A 47 -9.49 -16.62 5.08
N ARG A 48 -8.83 -15.46 5.15
CA ARG A 48 -8.31 -14.80 3.96
C ARG A 48 -7.30 -15.67 3.20
N THR A 49 -6.36 -16.30 3.91
CA THR A 49 -5.35 -17.18 3.30
C THR A 49 -5.99 -18.42 2.66
N GLN A 50 -7.06 -18.93 3.25
CA GLN A 50 -7.87 -20.02 2.70
C GLN A 50 -8.73 -19.60 1.49
N GLY A 51 -8.82 -18.29 1.23
CA GLY A 51 -9.62 -17.72 0.13
C GLY A 51 -11.09 -17.53 0.47
N ASP A 52 -11.48 -17.69 1.74
CA ASP A 52 -12.83 -17.43 2.21
C ASP A 52 -13.00 -15.95 2.63
N PHE A 53 -12.90 -15.08 1.61
CA PHE A 53 -12.90 -13.63 1.82
C PHE A 53 -14.22 -13.10 2.39
N ARG A 54 -15.36 -13.73 2.04
CA ARG A 54 -16.67 -13.29 2.52
C ARG A 54 -16.85 -13.59 4.01
N ALA A 55 -16.48 -14.78 4.47
CA ALA A 55 -16.49 -15.12 5.89
C ALA A 55 -15.49 -14.26 6.69
N ALA A 56 -14.29 -14.00 6.14
CA ALA A 56 -13.32 -13.10 6.74
C ALA A 56 -13.88 -11.67 6.88
N LEU A 57 -14.54 -11.14 5.85
CA LEU A 57 -15.14 -9.82 5.89
C LEU A 57 -16.32 -9.74 6.87
N ALA A 58 -17.20 -10.72 6.89
CA ALA A 58 -18.32 -10.77 7.83
C ALA A 58 -17.82 -10.75 9.29
N ARG A 59 -16.75 -11.50 9.58
CA ARG A 59 -16.12 -11.48 10.90
C ARG A 59 -15.50 -10.12 11.23
N ALA A 60 -14.83 -9.50 10.27
CA ALA A 60 -14.25 -8.17 10.43
C ALA A 60 -15.33 -7.10 10.63
N ASP A 61 -16.45 -7.18 9.89
CA ASP A 61 -17.60 -6.28 10.04
C ASP A 61 -18.26 -6.40 11.42
N SER A 62 -18.39 -7.64 11.98
CA SER A 62 -18.88 -7.87 13.34
C SER A 62 -17.96 -7.25 14.39
N MET A 63 -16.64 -7.41 14.25
CA MET A 63 -15.68 -6.82 15.19
C MET A 63 -15.71 -5.29 15.15
N GLN A 64 -15.93 -4.68 14.00
CA GLN A 64 -15.94 -3.22 13.86
C GLN A 64 -17.09 -2.55 14.63
N GLN A 65 -18.18 -3.26 14.91
CA GLN A 65 -19.27 -2.73 15.73
C GLN A 65 -18.78 -2.40 17.16
N HIS A 66 -17.77 -3.11 17.64
CA HIS A 66 -17.21 -2.92 18.98
C HIS A 66 -15.89 -2.14 18.97
N HIS A 67 -15.21 -2.09 17.83
CA HIS A 67 -13.90 -1.43 17.65
C HIS A 67 -13.90 -0.62 16.34
N PRO A 68 -14.68 0.48 16.24
CA PRO A 68 -14.94 1.18 14.98
C PRO A 68 -13.67 1.76 14.34
N ASP A 69 -12.74 2.24 15.14
CA ASP A 69 -11.53 2.96 14.69
C ASP A 69 -10.26 2.11 14.77
N ALA A 70 -10.36 0.84 15.18
CA ALA A 70 -9.19 -0.03 15.30
C ALA A 70 -8.45 -0.17 13.97
N ILE A 71 -7.26 0.41 13.89
CA ILE A 71 -6.42 0.43 12.69
C ILE A 71 -6.15 -0.98 12.16
N GLU A 72 -5.90 -1.95 13.06
CA GLU A 72 -5.66 -3.34 12.74
C GLU A 72 -6.84 -4.02 12.04
N LEU A 73 -8.04 -3.52 12.26
CA LEU A 73 -9.26 -4.00 11.62
C LEU A 73 -9.51 -3.26 10.29
N LEU A 74 -9.33 -1.94 10.28
CA LEU A 74 -9.60 -1.12 9.11
C LEU A 74 -8.75 -1.53 7.89
N TRP A 75 -7.44 -1.72 8.06
CA TRP A 75 -6.60 -2.12 6.93
C TRP A 75 -6.94 -3.55 6.42
N ARG A 76 -7.31 -4.49 7.33
CA ARG A 76 -7.75 -5.84 6.93
C ARG A 76 -9.04 -5.79 6.13
N ARG A 77 -10.01 -4.97 6.55
CA ARG A 77 -11.26 -4.78 5.82
C ARG A 77 -11.04 -4.19 4.41
N ALA A 78 -10.17 -3.20 4.28
CA ALA A 78 -9.82 -2.64 2.98
C ALA A 78 -9.19 -3.70 2.06
N LEU A 79 -8.31 -4.55 2.62
CA LEU A 79 -7.69 -5.66 1.92
C LEU A 79 -8.72 -6.69 1.46
N LEU A 80 -9.61 -7.14 2.34
CA LEU A 80 -10.67 -8.12 2.05
C LEU A 80 -11.65 -7.60 0.99
N LEU A 81 -12.05 -6.34 1.06
CA LEU A 81 -12.88 -5.72 0.04
C LEU A 81 -12.21 -5.71 -1.33
N SER A 82 -10.89 -5.46 -1.37
CA SER A 82 -10.09 -5.54 -2.61
C SER A 82 -10.01 -6.98 -3.14
N ASP A 83 -9.86 -7.97 -2.26
CA ASP A 83 -9.78 -9.38 -2.64
C ASP A 83 -11.13 -9.91 -3.16
N ILE A 84 -12.24 -9.51 -2.54
CA ILE A 84 -13.61 -9.83 -3.02
C ILE A 84 -13.82 -9.19 -4.39
N GLY A 85 -13.55 -7.89 -4.54
CA GLY A 85 -13.71 -7.18 -5.80
C GLY A 85 -12.92 -7.80 -6.95
N ARG A 86 -11.74 -8.37 -6.68
CA ARG A 86 -10.93 -9.09 -7.67
C ARG A 86 -11.62 -10.36 -8.22
N ARG A 87 -12.48 -11.00 -7.43
CA ARG A 87 -13.16 -12.28 -7.78
C ARG A 87 -14.52 -12.10 -8.46
N LEU A 88 -14.99 -10.87 -8.57
CA LEU A 88 -16.29 -10.59 -9.19
C LEU A 88 -16.14 -10.48 -10.70
N ASP A 89 -17.05 -11.10 -11.44
CA ASP A 89 -17.11 -11.00 -12.89
C ASP A 89 -17.87 -9.74 -13.33
N ASP A 90 -18.86 -9.29 -12.54
CA ASP A 90 -19.60 -8.07 -12.82
C ASP A 90 -18.74 -6.82 -12.56
N LYS A 91 -18.57 -6.02 -13.62
CA LYS A 91 -17.73 -4.83 -13.62
C LYS A 91 -18.19 -3.76 -12.61
N ASP A 92 -19.49 -3.52 -12.51
CA ASP A 92 -20.00 -2.46 -11.64
C ASP A 92 -19.84 -2.84 -10.17
N SER A 93 -20.14 -4.09 -9.82
CA SER A 93 -19.86 -4.66 -8.51
C SER A 93 -18.36 -4.62 -8.19
N THR A 94 -17.49 -5.00 -9.12
CA THR A 94 -16.02 -4.92 -8.98
C THR A 94 -15.58 -3.49 -8.63
N ILE A 95 -16.05 -2.50 -9.38
CA ILE A 95 -15.76 -1.08 -9.11
C ILE A 95 -16.29 -0.64 -7.76
N ALA A 96 -17.52 -1.05 -7.41
CA ALA A 96 -18.14 -0.70 -6.12
C ALA A 96 -17.31 -1.22 -4.94
N TYR A 97 -16.85 -2.47 -4.99
CA TYR A 97 -16.00 -3.06 -3.97
C TYR A 97 -14.65 -2.36 -3.87
N HIS A 98 -13.98 -2.07 -4.98
CA HIS A 98 -12.69 -1.35 -4.95
C HIS A 98 -12.82 0.10 -4.46
N ARG A 99 -13.93 0.79 -4.78
CA ARG A 99 -14.22 2.10 -4.21
C ARG A 99 -14.48 2.03 -2.70
N ARG A 100 -15.19 1.00 -2.23
CA ARG A 100 -15.41 0.75 -0.80
C ARG A 100 -14.08 0.46 -0.11
N ALA A 101 -13.23 -0.38 -0.72
CA ALA A 101 -11.88 -0.65 -0.22
C ALA A 101 -11.06 0.63 -0.06
N LEU A 102 -11.07 1.53 -1.05
CA LEU A 102 -10.35 2.79 -0.98
C LEU A 102 -10.88 3.69 0.15
N ARG A 103 -12.20 3.81 0.33
CA ARG A 103 -12.77 4.58 1.44
C ARG A 103 -12.36 4.04 2.81
N VAL A 104 -12.35 2.71 2.99
CA VAL A 104 -11.91 2.09 4.25
C VAL A 104 -10.41 2.27 4.46
N ALA A 105 -9.61 2.20 3.39
CA ALA A 105 -8.17 2.49 3.45
C ALA A 105 -7.89 3.96 3.82
N ASP A 106 -8.70 4.90 3.32
CA ASP A 106 -8.61 6.31 3.70
C ASP A 106 -8.99 6.53 5.18
N ALA A 107 -9.99 5.82 5.69
CA ALA A 107 -10.34 5.82 7.12
C ALA A 107 -9.17 5.23 7.96
N ALA A 108 -8.54 4.15 7.52
CA ALA A 108 -7.36 3.59 8.19
C ALA A 108 -6.22 4.61 8.30
N ARG A 109 -5.95 5.38 7.22
CA ARG A 109 -4.93 6.45 7.25
C ARG A 109 -5.34 7.67 8.08
N ALA A 110 -6.63 7.92 8.21
CA ALA A 110 -7.13 8.99 9.07
C ALA A 110 -6.98 8.62 10.55
N ALA A 111 -7.19 7.34 10.90
CA ALA A 111 -6.96 6.83 12.25
C ALA A 111 -5.48 6.86 12.63
N ASP A 112 -4.59 6.41 11.74
CA ASP A 112 -3.14 6.49 11.95
C ASP A 112 -2.40 6.69 10.61
N SER A 113 -1.89 7.90 10.39
CA SER A 113 -1.12 8.26 9.19
C SER A 113 0.32 7.73 9.20
N THR A 114 0.77 7.12 10.28
CA THR A 114 2.10 6.50 10.43
C THR A 114 2.06 4.98 10.34
N HIS A 115 0.88 4.39 10.17
CA HIS A 115 0.72 2.95 10.05
C HIS A 115 1.01 2.46 8.61
N ALA A 116 2.08 1.68 8.43
CA ALA A 116 2.56 1.24 7.12
C ALA A 116 1.51 0.47 6.30
N ARG A 117 0.73 -0.42 6.96
CA ARG A 117 -0.31 -1.22 6.28
C ARG A 117 -1.50 -0.39 5.81
N ALA A 118 -1.81 0.74 6.46
CA ALA A 118 -2.83 1.66 5.97
C ALA A 118 -2.44 2.27 4.62
N HIS A 119 -1.18 2.65 4.47
CA HIS A 119 -0.65 3.09 3.17
C HIS A 119 -0.61 1.95 2.14
N LEU A 120 -0.20 0.75 2.52
CA LEU A 120 -0.21 -0.42 1.65
C LEU A 120 -1.61 -0.67 1.04
N VAL A 121 -2.66 -0.73 1.86
CA VAL A 121 -4.02 -1.01 1.36
C VAL A 121 -4.60 0.15 0.55
N THR A 122 -4.18 1.39 0.81
CA THR A 122 -4.51 2.55 -0.04
C THR A 122 -3.87 2.40 -1.43
N ALA A 123 -2.60 2.01 -1.50
CA ALA A 123 -1.92 1.74 -2.76
C ALA A 123 -2.61 0.60 -3.53
N LEU A 124 -2.95 -0.49 -2.85
CA LEU A 124 -3.64 -1.63 -3.44
C LEU A 124 -5.00 -1.24 -4.02
N ALA A 125 -5.86 -0.58 -3.24
CA ALA A 125 -7.20 -0.18 -3.68
C ALA A 125 -7.14 0.83 -4.84
N ALA A 126 -6.22 1.80 -4.79
CA ALA A 126 -5.97 2.72 -5.91
C ALA A 126 -5.52 1.98 -7.16
N GLY A 127 -4.58 1.02 -7.04
CA GLY A 127 -4.10 0.19 -8.14
C GLY A 127 -5.21 -0.60 -8.81
N ARG A 128 -6.11 -1.21 -8.04
CA ARG A 128 -7.28 -1.93 -8.57
C ARG A 128 -8.21 -1.01 -9.38
N LEU A 129 -8.41 0.22 -8.92
CA LEU A 129 -9.26 1.19 -9.62
C LEU A 129 -8.67 1.67 -10.96
N THR A 130 -7.34 1.63 -11.15
CA THR A 130 -6.73 2.04 -12.44
C THR A 130 -7.27 1.27 -13.62
N LEU A 131 -7.66 0.01 -13.43
CA LEU A 131 -8.16 -0.88 -14.48
C LEU A 131 -9.57 -0.51 -14.97
N HIS A 132 -10.33 0.28 -14.19
CA HIS A 132 -11.76 0.51 -14.40
C HIS A 132 -12.15 1.98 -14.61
N VAL A 133 -11.17 2.88 -14.74
CA VAL A 133 -11.42 4.33 -14.82
C VAL A 133 -10.81 4.95 -16.08
N GLY A 134 -11.33 6.11 -16.50
CA GLY A 134 -10.78 6.88 -17.62
C GLY A 134 -9.38 7.47 -17.33
N ALA A 135 -8.72 7.99 -18.37
CA ALA A 135 -7.31 8.37 -18.37
C ALA A 135 -6.90 9.30 -17.21
N SER A 136 -7.63 10.40 -16.99
CA SER A 136 -7.33 11.35 -15.90
C SER A 136 -7.33 10.68 -14.52
N LYS A 137 -8.39 9.91 -14.22
CA LYS A 137 -8.49 9.17 -12.95
C LYS A 137 -7.42 8.08 -12.85
N ARG A 138 -7.09 7.41 -13.97
CA ARG A 138 -6.04 6.39 -14.04
C ARG A 138 -4.68 6.96 -13.65
N VAL A 139 -4.29 8.10 -14.21
CA VAL A 139 -3.03 8.79 -13.86
C VAL A 139 -3.01 9.19 -12.37
N ARG A 140 -4.13 9.74 -11.86
CA ARG A 140 -4.25 10.11 -10.45
C ARG A 140 -4.08 8.89 -9.52
N HIS A 141 -4.76 7.78 -9.82
CA HIS A 141 -4.64 6.55 -9.03
C HIS A 141 -3.24 5.92 -9.16
N SER A 142 -2.64 5.95 -10.36
CA SER A 142 -1.26 5.46 -10.58
C SER A 142 -0.26 6.23 -9.70
N ARG A 143 -0.35 7.57 -9.65
CA ARG A 143 0.47 8.38 -8.73
C ARG A 143 0.22 8.03 -7.25
N ALA A 144 -1.04 7.75 -6.89
CA ALA A 144 -1.38 7.33 -5.53
C ALA A 144 -0.73 5.99 -5.17
N VAL A 145 -0.71 5.01 -6.10
CA VAL A 145 0.00 3.74 -5.89
C VAL A 145 1.46 3.98 -5.53
N LYS A 146 2.20 4.74 -6.36
CA LYS A 146 3.62 5.02 -6.10
C LYS A 146 3.83 5.71 -4.77
N ARG A 147 3.12 6.82 -4.53
CA ARG A 147 3.26 7.61 -3.30
C ARG A 147 2.98 6.81 -2.04
N HIS A 148 1.91 6.01 -2.04
CA HIS A 148 1.54 5.23 -0.85
C HIS A 148 2.40 3.99 -0.67
N SER A 149 2.88 3.34 -1.74
CA SER A 149 3.88 2.27 -1.62
C SER A 149 5.20 2.79 -1.06
N ASP A 150 5.69 3.94 -1.55
CA ASP A 150 6.89 4.58 -1.01
C ASP A 150 6.73 4.94 0.48
N ARG A 151 5.57 5.50 0.85
CA ARG A 151 5.32 5.85 2.26
C ARG A 151 5.22 4.62 3.15
N ALA A 152 4.59 3.55 2.68
CA ALA A 152 4.54 2.27 3.41
C ALA A 152 5.96 1.73 3.68
N LEU A 153 6.84 1.77 2.67
CA LEU A 153 8.23 1.31 2.78
C LEU A 153 9.11 2.24 3.62
N ALA A 154 8.83 3.53 3.64
CA ALA A 154 9.50 4.48 4.53
C ALA A 154 9.12 4.27 6.01
N LEU A 155 7.91 3.76 6.27
CA LEU A 155 7.42 3.44 7.61
C LEU A 155 7.82 2.03 8.05
N ASP A 156 7.83 1.06 7.13
CA ASP A 156 8.23 -0.33 7.36
C ASP A 156 8.94 -0.88 6.13
N SER A 157 10.27 -0.87 6.16
CA SER A 157 11.12 -1.38 5.08
C SER A 157 11.14 -2.92 4.96
N THR A 158 10.44 -3.63 5.84
CA THR A 158 10.29 -5.09 5.82
C THR A 158 8.95 -5.55 5.24
N LEU A 159 8.10 -4.61 4.84
CA LEU A 159 6.76 -4.90 4.33
C LEU A 159 6.80 -5.40 2.87
N ALA A 160 7.03 -6.72 2.69
CA ALA A 160 7.16 -7.37 1.38
C ALA A 160 6.03 -7.02 0.38
N PRO A 161 4.73 -6.97 0.77
CA PRO A 161 3.67 -6.59 -0.16
C PRO A 161 3.77 -5.18 -0.71
N ALA A 162 4.44 -4.25 -0.03
CA ALA A 162 4.62 -2.89 -0.53
C ALA A 162 5.67 -2.83 -1.65
N TYR A 163 6.74 -3.60 -1.57
CA TYR A 163 7.68 -3.82 -2.68
C TYR A 163 6.97 -4.46 -3.87
N HIS A 164 6.16 -5.49 -3.64
CA HIS A 164 5.37 -6.11 -4.71
C HIS A 164 4.48 -5.10 -5.47
N LEU A 165 3.74 -4.26 -4.76
CA LEU A 165 2.89 -3.24 -5.39
C LEU A 165 3.70 -2.19 -6.14
N ARG A 166 4.83 -1.75 -5.58
CA ARG A 166 5.71 -0.77 -6.22
C ARG A 166 6.43 -1.37 -7.44
N GLY A 167 6.88 -2.61 -7.36
CA GLY A 167 7.46 -3.35 -8.49
C GLY A 167 6.48 -3.49 -9.66
N ARG A 168 5.22 -3.84 -9.37
CA ARG A 168 4.16 -3.84 -10.39
C ARG A 168 3.98 -2.46 -11.00
N TRP A 169 3.93 -1.42 -10.18
CA TRP A 169 3.82 -0.06 -10.66
C TRP A 169 4.98 0.33 -11.59
N TYR A 170 6.23 0.01 -11.21
CA TYR A 170 7.40 0.28 -12.04
C TYR A 170 7.29 -0.43 -13.40
N ARG A 171 6.93 -1.71 -13.42
CA ARG A 171 6.76 -2.47 -14.67
C ARG A 171 5.67 -1.85 -15.55
N GLU A 172 4.47 -1.62 -15.02
CA GLU A 172 3.36 -1.08 -15.80
C GLU A 172 3.65 0.32 -16.37
N VAL A 173 4.35 1.16 -15.63
CA VAL A 173 4.73 2.51 -16.09
C VAL A 173 5.92 2.46 -17.07
N ALA A 174 6.87 1.55 -16.88
CA ALA A 174 7.97 1.34 -17.83
C ALA A 174 7.45 0.82 -19.18
N ASP A 175 6.42 -0.02 -19.17
CA ASP A 175 5.79 -0.58 -20.38
C ASP A 175 4.92 0.42 -21.16
N ILE A 176 4.72 1.63 -20.64
CA ILE A 176 4.02 2.70 -21.37
C ILE A 176 4.92 3.20 -22.51
N GLY A 177 4.54 2.92 -23.77
CA GLY A 177 5.29 3.37 -24.95
C GLY A 177 5.42 4.90 -25.02
N PHE A 178 6.45 5.35 -25.73
CA PHE A 178 6.85 6.76 -25.84
C PHE A 178 5.69 7.71 -26.16
N PHE A 179 4.85 7.37 -27.12
CA PHE A 179 3.72 8.22 -27.53
C PHE A 179 2.70 8.42 -26.40
N LYS A 180 2.29 7.33 -25.73
CA LYS A 180 1.38 7.41 -24.57
C LYS A 180 2.02 8.18 -23.40
N ARG A 181 3.31 7.99 -23.16
CA ARG A 181 4.04 8.71 -22.10
C ARG A 181 4.06 10.22 -22.38
N THR A 182 4.25 10.63 -23.62
CA THR A 182 4.19 12.04 -24.04
C THR A 182 2.80 12.62 -23.82
N LEU A 183 1.73 11.92 -24.23
CA LEU A 183 0.35 12.36 -23.98
C LEU A 183 0.07 12.50 -22.47
N VAL A 184 0.46 11.51 -21.68
CA VAL A 184 0.28 11.56 -20.21
C VAL A 184 1.03 12.75 -19.60
N ARG A 185 2.24 13.06 -20.08
CA ARG A 185 3.00 14.21 -19.62
C ARG A 185 2.34 15.53 -19.99
N THR A 186 1.89 15.66 -21.23
CA THR A 186 1.29 16.90 -21.75
C THR A 186 -0.06 17.22 -21.10
N PHE A 187 -0.96 16.23 -21.01
CA PHE A 187 -2.33 16.48 -20.57
C PHE A 187 -2.58 16.21 -19.08
N TYR A 188 -1.71 15.46 -18.43
CA TYR A 188 -1.94 15.02 -17.03
C TYR A 188 -0.73 15.27 -16.12
N GLY A 189 0.31 16.00 -16.61
CA GLY A 189 1.51 16.34 -15.83
C GLY A 189 2.43 15.14 -15.53
N GLY A 190 2.36 14.06 -16.35
CA GLY A 190 3.28 12.94 -16.30
C GLY A 190 3.07 11.94 -15.15
N LEU A 191 3.86 10.87 -15.17
CA LEU A 191 4.07 9.93 -14.08
C LEU A 191 5.54 10.01 -13.65
N PRO A 192 5.87 9.65 -12.39
CA PRO A 192 7.27 9.50 -11.98
C PRO A 192 8.02 8.51 -12.87
N ASP A 193 9.36 8.63 -12.91
CA ASP A 193 10.19 7.73 -13.69
C ASP A 193 10.08 6.29 -13.20
N ALA A 194 10.12 5.37 -14.16
CA ALA A 194 10.00 3.94 -13.93
C ALA A 194 10.87 3.18 -14.92
N SER A 195 11.41 2.05 -14.47
CA SER A 195 12.18 1.13 -15.29
C SER A 195 11.86 -0.32 -14.93
N PHE A 196 12.10 -1.23 -15.87
CA PHE A 196 12.02 -2.67 -15.59
C PHE A 196 13.07 -3.11 -14.58
N SER A 197 14.26 -2.48 -14.54
CA SER A 197 15.29 -2.76 -13.52
C SER A 197 14.74 -2.45 -12.12
N ALA A 198 14.14 -1.28 -11.89
CA ALA A 198 13.54 -0.95 -10.60
C ALA A 198 12.41 -1.92 -10.21
N ALA A 199 11.66 -2.43 -11.19
CA ALA A 199 10.65 -3.47 -10.93
C ALA A 199 11.30 -4.80 -10.48
N VAL A 200 12.38 -5.21 -11.14
CA VAL A 200 13.15 -6.43 -10.78
C VAL A 200 13.68 -6.31 -9.36
N ASP A 201 14.32 -5.19 -9.00
CA ASP A 201 14.89 -4.95 -7.67
C ASP A 201 13.80 -5.07 -6.58
N ASP A 202 12.65 -4.46 -6.81
CA ASP A 202 11.52 -4.51 -5.88
C ASP A 202 10.94 -5.92 -5.74
N PHE A 203 10.76 -6.67 -6.84
CA PHE A 203 10.28 -8.05 -6.74
C PHE A 203 11.29 -8.97 -6.08
N GLN A 204 12.59 -8.81 -6.35
CA GLN A 204 13.64 -9.57 -5.66
C GLN A 204 13.64 -9.26 -4.16
N ARG A 205 13.48 -7.98 -3.79
CA ARG A 205 13.38 -7.60 -2.38
C ARG A 205 12.13 -8.21 -1.72
N ALA A 206 10.98 -8.18 -2.41
CA ALA A 206 9.75 -8.81 -1.92
C ALA A 206 9.94 -10.34 -1.71
N ILE A 207 10.63 -11.02 -2.63
CA ILE A 207 10.94 -12.46 -2.54
C ILE A 207 11.87 -12.74 -1.36
N THR A 208 12.90 -11.93 -1.16
CA THR A 208 13.86 -12.08 -0.04
C THR A 208 13.15 -11.95 1.31
N LEU A 209 12.21 -11.03 1.44
CA LEU A 209 11.44 -10.81 2.66
C LEU A 209 10.35 -11.87 2.84
N GLU A 210 9.65 -12.21 1.78
CA GLU A 210 8.55 -13.16 1.79
C GLU A 210 8.42 -13.83 0.41
N SER A 211 8.90 -15.06 0.28
CA SER A 211 8.79 -15.84 -0.96
C SER A 211 7.33 -16.32 -1.13
N LYS A 212 6.61 -15.70 -2.06
CA LYS A 212 5.22 -16.04 -2.41
C LYS A 212 5.07 -16.26 -3.91
N PRO A 213 4.13 -17.13 -4.35
CA PRO A 213 3.92 -17.43 -5.78
C PRO A 213 3.75 -16.19 -6.64
N TYR A 214 2.99 -15.21 -6.16
CA TYR A 214 2.73 -13.98 -6.91
C TYR A 214 3.97 -13.09 -7.11
N ASN A 215 4.95 -13.12 -6.21
CA ASN A 215 6.19 -12.36 -6.36
C ASN A 215 7.05 -12.95 -7.49
N HIS A 216 7.20 -14.28 -7.52
CA HIS A 216 7.91 -14.98 -8.58
C HIS A 216 7.23 -14.81 -9.94
N LEU A 217 5.89 -14.92 -9.99
CA LEU A 217 5.12 -14.73 -11.21
C LEU A 217 5.30 -13.31 -11.79
N GLU A 218 5.20 -12.28 -10.96
CA GLU A 218 5.33 -10.90 -11.42
C GLU A 218 6.79 -10.57 -11.82
N LEU A 219 7.79 -11.17 -11.16
CA LEU A 219 9.19 -11.08 -11.58
C LEU A 219 9.40 -11.75 -12.94
N ALA A 220 8.83 -12.94 -13.15
CA ALA A 220 8.88 -13.63 -14.45
C ALA A 220 8.28 -12.77 -15.57
N LYS A 221 7.09 -12.22 -15.36
CA LYS A 221 6.46 -11.30 -16.31
C LYS A 221 7.32 -10.07 -16.61
N THR A 222 8.09 -9.60 -15.61
CA THR A 222 9.02 -8.48 -15.83
C THR A 222 10.19 -8.90 -16.69
N TYR A 223 10.75 -10.10 -16.48
CA TYR A 223 11.81 -10.64 -17.33
C TYR A 223 11.36 -10.86 -18.76
N LEU A 224 10.12 -11.34 -18.99
CA LEU A 224 9.55 -11.45 -20.35
C LEU A 224 9.47 -10.09 -21.06
N LYS A 225 9.17 -9.00 -20.33
CA LYS A 225 9.19 -7.64 -20.89
C LYS A 225 10.60 -7.12 -21.19
N MET A 226 11.61 -7.81 -20.71
CA MET A 226 13.03 -7.49 -20.92
C MET A 226 13.69 -8.47 -21.91
N ASP A 227 12.91 -9.34 -22.56
CA ASP A 227 13.40 -10.40 -23.46
C ASP A 227 14.41 -11.37 -22.76
N ARG A 228 14.22 -11.57 -21.44
CA ARG A 228 15.05 -12.45 -20.61
C ARG A 228 14.30 -13.75 -20.30
N GLU A 229 14.14 -14.59 -21.33
CA GLU A 229 13.29 -15.78 -21.25
C GLU A 229 13.79 -16.83 -20.25
N ASP A 230 15.10 -17.07 -20.16
CA ASP A 230 15.66 -18.08 -19.23
C ASP A 230 15.42 -17.69 -17.77
N ASP A 231 15.59 -16.42 -17.45
CA ASP A 231 15.25 -15.89 -16.13
C ASP A 231 13.76 -15.99 -15.84
N ALA A 232 12.92 -15.72 -16.83
CA ALA A 232 11.47 -15.86 -16.72
C ALA A 232 11.09 -17.33 -16.46
N ARG A 233 11.62 -18.29 -17.23
CA ARG A 233 11.39 -19.74 -17.02
C ARG A 233 11.77 -20.17 -15.60
N ALA A 234 12.91 -19.69 -15.10
CA ALA A 234 13.35 -19.99 -13.75
C ALA A 234 12.36 -19.50 -12.70
N GLN A 235 11.85 -18.27 -12.84
CA GLN A 235 10.88 -17.70 -11.91
C GLN A 235 9.49 -18.35 -12.02
N LEU A 236 9.03 -18.71 -13.22
CA LEU A 236 7.77 -19.44 -13.43
C LEU A 236 7.81 -20.81 -12.73
N ARG A 237 8.91 -21.55 -12.84
CA ARG A 237 9.08 -22.81 -12.10
C ARG A 237 9.06 -22.60 -10.59
N ARG A 238 9.66 -21.51 -10.07
CA ARG A 238 9.57 -21.13 -8.65
C ARG A 238 8.15 -20.79 -8.24
N THR A 239 7.37 -20.14 -9.11
CA THR A 239 5.93 -19.90 -8.87
C THR A 239 5.17 -21.19 -8.61
N LEU A 240 5.44 -22.24 -9.40
CA LEU A 240 4.78 -23.55 -9.26
C LEU A 240 5.14 -24.25 -7.95
N ASN A 241 6.39 -24.09 -7.49
CA ASN A 241 6.95 -24.76 -6.32
C ASN A 241 6.72 -24.00 -5.00
N THR A 242 6.20 -22.76 -5.06
CA THR A 242 5.94 -21.95 -3.88
C THR A 242 4.45 -22.00 -3.53
N SER A 243 4.10 -21.80 -2.24
CA SER A 243 2.72 -21.85 -1.75
C SER A 243 2.44 -20.75 -0.71
N GLY A 244 1.20 -20.70 -0.21
CA GLY A 244 0.81 -19.84 0.89
C GLY A 244 0.33 -18.45 0.45
N SER A 245 -0.45 -18.37 -0.63
CA SER A 245 -1.13 -17.12 -1.01
C SER A 245 -2.63 -17.35 -1.30
N PRO A 246 -3.48 -16.34 -1.08
CA PRO A 246 -4.93 -16.47 -1.25
C PRO A 246 -5.39 -16.79 -2.69
N PHE A 247 -4.55 -16.53 -3.68
CA PHE A 247 -4.83 -16.76 -5.11
C PHE A 247 -3.83 -17.73 -5.74
N GLU A 248 -3.29 -18.63 -4.96
CA GLU A 248 -2.22 -19.54 -5.39
C GLU A 248 -2.59 -20.32 -6.66
N GLY A 249 -3.80 -20.89 -6.70
CA GLY A 249 -4.27 -21.65 -7.86
C GLY A 249 -4.30 -20.82 -9.16
N GLU A 250 -4.66 -19.55 -9.07
CA GLU A 250 -4.66 -18.63 -10.22
C GLU A 250 -3.22 -18.37 -10.68
N HIS A 251 -2.32 -18.02 -9.77
CA HIS A 251 -0.93 -17.73 -10.07
C HIS A 251 -0.22 -18.93 -10.68
N LYS A 252 -0.49 -20.16 -10.18
CA LYS A 252 0.09 -21.39 -10.72
C LYS A 252 -0.50 -21.74 -12.11
N ARG A 253 -1.78 -21.49 -12.37
CA ARG A 253 -2.35 -21.66 -13.72
C ARG A 253 -1.70 -20.71 -14.72
N GLU A 254 -1.59 -19.43 -14.37
CA GLU A 254 -0.94 -18.42 -15.21
C GLU A 254 0.54 -18.76 -15.47
N ALA A 255 1.26 -19.23 -14.46
CA ALA A 255 2.66 -19.66 -14.63
C ALA A 255 2.81 -20.85 -15.58
N ARG A 256 1.90 -21.83 -15.56
CA ARG A 256 1.90 -22.95 -16.51
C ARG A 256 1.64 -22.50 -17.94
N ALA A 257 0.65 -21.61 -18.12
CA ALA A 257 0.36 -21.07 -19.46
C ALA A 257 1.60 -20.34 -20.03
N LEU A 258 2.23 -19.44 -19.25
CA LEU A 258 3.41 -18.72 -19.69
C LEU A 258 4.62 -19.64 -19.95
N LEU A 259 4.77 -20.74 -19.20
CA LEU A 259 5.82 -21.74 -19.50
C LEU A 259 5.59 -22.44 -20.82
N SER A 260 4.33 -22.82 -21.11
CA SER A 260 3.95 -23.45 -22.39
C SER A 260 4.16 -22.53 -23.59
N ASP A 261 3.97 -21.21 -23.43
CA ASP A 261 4.21 -20.24 -24.49
C ASP A 261 5.72 -20.04 -24.81
N LEU A 262 6.60 -20.53 -23.92
CA LEU A 262 8.06 -20.42 -24.05
C LEU A 262 8.74 -21.73 -24.54
N GLU A 263 7.97 -22.81 -24.73
CA GLU A 263 8.41 -24.09 -25.30
C GLU A 263 8.33 -24.10 -26.81
#